data_d5cefaf1f7b1b23acf2aa844b5e43919
#
_entry.id   d5cefaf1f7b1b23acf2aa844b5e43919
#
_cell.length_a   1.000
_cell.length_b   1.000
_cell.length_c   1.000
_cell.angle_alpha   90.00
_cell.angle_beta   90.00
_cell.angle_gamma   90.00
#
_symmetry.space_group_name_H-M   'P 1'
#
loop_
_entity.id
_entity.type
_entity.pdbx_description
1 polymer ?
#
loop_
_entity_poly.entity_id
_entity_poly.type
_entity_poly.pdbx_seq_one_letter_code
_entity_poly.pdbx_strand_id
1 'polypeptide(L)'
;FNEKYGKILVQLLKIEDEDFFLNFRNIVQLCDVFVSDYTDGREISLLRDAGIDFNEFNETAFKFFIADNFDYFAGNTEINKAYSSSLLKTILENIQSRVDLDSNNELVYNSSNPKMIIYSLHDYDITSLIVTIQDMFSLEQIRFYPSYSSSLTFELHNDDNIFTVKAYFNDNTFFEIGYEQFNQIISSKAYSQKQYNILCQIDDGSINYFAFFTFVFGIIAVLEFFFIYRKLRRSKTKRY
;
A
#
# COMPACT_ATOMS: atom_id res chain seq x y z
N PHE A 1 -19.55 19.41 3.24
CA PHE A 1 -19.17 19.26 4.63
C PHE A 1 -18.93 20.62 5.28
N ASN A 2 -18.02 21.41 4.75
CA ASN A 2 -17.57 22.67 5.33
C ASN A 2 -18.71 23.70 5.52
N GLU A 3 -19.59 23.81 4.54
CA GLU A 3 -20.76 24.70 4.62
C GLU A 3 -21.75 24.30 5.74
N LYS A 4 -21.89 22.99 5.97
CA LYS A 4 -22.90 22.47 6.91
C LYS A 4 -22.35 22.26 8.32
N TYR A 5 -21.14 21.68 8.44
CA TYR A 5 -20.59 21.27 9.73
C TYR A 5 -19.35 22.07 10.14
N GLY A 6 -18.58 22.60 9.18
CA GLY A 6 -17.26 23.18 9.45
C GLY A 6 -17.25 24.25 10.52
N LYS A 7 -18.11 25.26 10.40
CA LYS A 7 -18.17 26.39 11.38
C LYS A 7 -18.55 25.94 12.79
N ILE A 8 -19.49 24.99 12.88
CA ILE A 8 -19.95 24.46 14.16
C ILE A 8 -18.83 23.66 14.82
N LEU A 9 -18.16 22.79 14.06
CA LEU A 9 -17.08 21.94 14.57
C LEU A 9 -15.83 22.75 14.95
N VAL A 10 -15.49 23.81 14.21
CA VAL A 10 -14.40 24.75 14.57
C VAL A 10 -14.67 25.33 15.98
N GLN A 11 -15.88 25.80 16.22
CA GLN A 11 -16.22 26.37 17.50
C GLN A 11 -16.22 25.35 18.64
N LEU A 12 -16.81 24.18 18.41
CA LEU A 12 -16.95 23.13 19.41
C LEU A 12 -15.59 22.51 19.79
N LEU A 13 -14.74 22.29 18.81
CA LEU A 13 -13.43 21.65 18.99
C LEU A 13 -12.33 22.67 19.31
N LYS A 14 -12.67 23.97 19.34
CA LYS A 14 -11.72 25.08 19.57
C LYS A 14 -10.52 25.00 18.62
N ILE A 15 -10.79 24.72 17.35
CA ILE A 15 -9.76 24.66 16.32
C ILE A 15 -9.35 26.11 16.00
N GLU A 16 -8.08 26.44 16.20
CA GLU A 16 -7.52 27.77 15.93
C GLU A 16 -7.19 27.99 14.46
N ASP A 17 -7.00 26.91 13.70
CA ASP A 17 -6.71 26.96 12.26
C ASP A 17 -8.01 27.14 11.47
N GLU A 18 -8.21 28.35 10.93
CA GLU A 18 -9.39 28.68 10.11
C GLU A 18 -9.46 27.85 8.81
N ASP A 19 -8.30 27.38 8.31
CA ASP A 19 -8.18 26.60 7.09
C ASP A 19 -8.25 25.09 7.34
N PHE A 20 -8.44 24.65 8.58
CA PHE A 20 -8.46 23.23 8.96
C PHE A 20 -9.37 22.39 8.07
N PHE A 21 -10.59 22.84 7.81
CA PHE A 21 -11.57 22.13 6.98
C PHE A 21 -11.41 22.37 5.47
N LEU A 22 -10.44 23.15 5.04
CA LEU A 22 -10.03 23.20 3.62
C LEU A 22 -9.15 22.01 3.25
N ASN A 23 -8.55 21.35 4.25
CA ASN A 23 -7.75 20.16 4.04
C ASN A 23 -8.65 18.91 4.13
N PHE A 24 -8.79 18.21 3.02
CA PHE A 24 -9.58 16.97 2.92
C PHE A 24 -9.15 15.93 3.96
N ARG A 25 -7.84 15.75 4.18
CA ARG A 25 -7.32 14.78 5.15
C ARG A 25 -7.74 15.09 6.58
N ASN A 26 -7.79 16.36 6.97
CA ASN A 26 -8.25 16.76 8.29
C ASN A 26 -9.73 16.41 8.50
N ILE A 27 -10.54 16.57 7.44
CA ILE A 27 -11.96 16.19 7.47
C ILE A 27 -12.09 14.68 7.66
N VAL A 28 -11.36 13.89 6.89
CA VAL A 28 -11.37 12.42 6.99
C VAL A 28 -10.99 11.96 8.39
N GLN A 29 -9.88 12.48 8.94
CA GLN A 29 -9.42 12.12 10.29
C GLN A 29 -10.45 12.50 11.37
N LEU A 30 -11.09 13.65 11.25
CA LEU A 30 -12.12 14.05 12.20
C LEU A 30 -13.35 13.15 12.10
N CYS A 31 -13.79 12.83 10.89
CA CYS A 31 -14.88 11.90 10.65
C CYS A 31 -14.60 10.52 11.24
N ASP A 32 -13.35 10.03 11.07
CA ASP A 32 -12.91 8.73 11.61
C ASP A 32 -13.05 8.66 13.13
N VAL A 33 -12.62 9.70 13.85
CA VAL A 33 -12.77 9.76 15.31
C VAL A 33 -14.24 9.65 15.72
N PHE A 34 -15.14 10.42 15.09
CA PHE A 34 -16.55 10.41 15.46
C PHE A 34 -17.25 9.09 15.10
N VAL A 35 -16.92 8.51 13.93
CA VAL A 35 -17.48 7.23 13.50
C VAL A 35 -16.98 6.10 14.40
N SER A 36 -15.70 6.11 14.78
CA SER A 36 -15.12 5.13 15.69
C SER A 36 -15.77 5.18 17.08
N ASP A 37 -15.92 6.36 17.67
CA ASP A 37 -16.57 6.54 18.96
C ASP A 37 -18.03 6.05 18.93
N TYR A 38 -18.76 6.37 17.86
CA TYR A 38 -20.14 5.90 17.71
C TYR A 38 -20.23 4.38 17.55
N THR A 39 -19.35 3.79 16.76
CA THR A 39 -19.31 2.34 16.54
C THR A 39 -18.98 1.57 17.83
N ASP A 40 -18.16 2.20 18.70
CA ASP A 40 -17.84 1.68 20.04
C ASP A 40 -18.98 1.91 21.07
N GLY A 41 -20.10 2.45 20.64
CA GLY A 41 -21.28 2.70 21.47
C GLY A 41 -21.12 3.92 22.38
N ARG A 42 -20.14 4.77 22.15
CA ARG A 42 -19.95 6.02 22.89
C ARG A 42 -20.91 7.07 22.38
N GLU A 43 -21.61 7.71 23.32
CA GLU A 43 -22.46 8.84 22.97
C GLU A 43 -21.63 10.05 22.60
N ILE A 44 -21.76 10.53 21.36
CA ILE A 44 -21.11 11.75 20.92
C ILE A 44 -21.96 12.94 21.36
N SER A 45 -21.97 13.23 22.65
CA SER A 45 -22.73 14.33 23.25
C SER A 45 -22.42 15.67 22.56
N LEU A 46 -21.17 15.85 22.12
CA LEU A 46 -20.71 17.05 21.43
C LEU A 46 -21.52 17.34 20.15
N LEU A 47 -21.76 16.34 19.32
CA LEU A 47 -22.56 16.50 18.09
C LEU A 47 -24.03 16.73 18.40
N ARG A 48 -24.57 15.97 19.36
CA ARG A 48 -25.97 16.16 19.82
C ARG A 48 -26.20 17.56 20.38
N ASP A 49 -25.31 18.04 21.24
CA ASP A 49 -25.44 19.36 21.90
C ASP A 49 -25.28 20.49 20.87
N ALA A 50 -24.63 20.22 19.73
CA ALA A 50 -24.57 21.13 18.59
C ALA A 50 -25.79 21.05 17.66
N GLY A 51 -26.75 20.17 17.94
CA GLY A 51 -27.91 19.94 17.07
C GLY A 51 -27.58 19.24 15.75
N ILE A 52 -26.44 18.52 15.68
CA ILE A 52 -26.05 17.77 14.50
C ILE A 52 -26.69 16.39 14.58
N ASP A 53 -27.49 16.03 13.55
CA ASP A 53 -27.99 14.66 13.37
C ASP A 53 -26.85 13.73 13.04
N PHE A 54 -26.64 12.73 13.90
CA PHE A 54 -25.52 11.80 13.75
C PHE A 54 -25.64 10.92 12.51
N ASN A 55 -26.84 10.46 12.17
CA ASN A 55 -27.03 9.58 11.00
C ASN A 55 -26.63 10.31 9.72
N GLU A 56 -27.08 11.56 9.58
CA GLU A 56 -26.72 12.40 8.44
C GLU A 56 -25.22 12.74 8.41
N PHE A 57 -24.61 12.98 9.58
CA PHE A 57 -23.19 13.18 9.72
C PHE A 57 -22.43 11.93 9.30
N ASN A 58 -22.84 10.74 9.78
CA ASN A 58 -22.24 9.46 9.46
C ASN A 58 -22.31 9.14 7.96
N GLU A 59 -23.46 9.32 7.32
CA GLU A 59 -23.57 9.17 5.86
C GLU A 59 -22.59 10.07 5.09
N THR A 60 -22.40 11.27 5.59
CA THR A 60 -21.44 12.21 5.00
C THR A 60 -20.02 11.75 5.22
N ALA A 61 -19.66 11.28 6.42
CA ALA A 61 -18.35 10.75 6.75
C ALA A 61 -17.97 9.54 5.86
N PHE A 62 -18.90 8.61 5.64
CA PHE A 62 -18.66 7.47 4.75
C PHE A 62 -18.37 7.88 3.31
N LYS A 63 -18.95 8.96 2.80
CA LYS A 63 -18.60 9.49 1.47
C LYS A 63 -17.15 9.96 1.40
N PHE A 64 -16.63 10.56 2.48
CA PHE A 64 -15.22 10.93 2.56
C PHE A 64 -14.32 9.71 2.66
N PHE A 65 -14.68 8.67 3.42
CA PHE A 65 -13.91 7.44 3.52
C PHE A 65 -13.82 6.71 2.18
N ILE A 66 -14.94 6.63 1.43
CA ILE A 66 -14.93 6.06 0.09
C ILE A 66 -14.01 6.87 -0.83
N ALA A 67 -14.05 8.21 -0.76
CA ALA A 67 -13.21 9.05 -1.59
C ALA A 67 -11.71 8.95 -1.21
N ASP A 68 -11.40 8.91 0.08
CA ASP A 68 -10.02 8.80 0.57
C ASP A 68 -9.40 7.42 0.27
N ASN A 69 -10.18 6.36 0.43
CA ASN A 69 -9.73 5.00 0.21
C ASN A 69 -9.91 4.55 -1.24
N PHE A 70 -11.16 4.29 -1.62
CA PHE A 70 -11.44 3.64 -2.88
C PHE A 70 -11.10 4.49 -4.10
N ASP A 71 -11.57 5.75 -4.13
CA ASP A 71 -11.38 6.62 -5.31
C ASP A 71 -9.90 6.98 -5.51
N TYR A 72 -9.13 7.10 -4.41
CA TYR A 72 -7.69 7.32 -4.47
C TYR A 72 -6.99 6.16 -5.19
N PHE A 73 -7.24 4.92 -4.79
CA PHE A 73 -6.63 3.75 -5.42
C PHE A 73 -7.19 3.47 -6.81
N ALA A 74 -8.50 3.57 -7.01
CA ALA A 74 -9.11 3.36 -8.32
C ALA A 74 -8.66 4.40 -9.36
N GLY A 75 -8.36 5.63 -8.93
CA GLY A 75 -7.84 6.70 -9.79
C GLY A 75 -6.35 6.61 -10.10
N ASN A 76 -5.59 5.76 -9.39
CA ASN A 76 -4.12 5.70 -9.46
C ASN A 76 -3.60 4.27 -9.66
N THR A 77 -3.91 3.66 -10.80
CA THR A 77 -3.60 2.25 -11.09
C THR A 77 -2.13 1.88 -10.84
N GLU A 78 -1.19 2.74 -11.22
CA GLU A 78 0.25 2.47 -11.04
C GLU A 78 0.65 2.45 -9.56
N ILE A 79 0.17 3.42 -8.78
CA ILE A 79 0.40 3.49 -7.34
C ILE A 79 -0.23 2.28 -6.67
N ASN A 80 -1.44 1.94 -7.06
CA ASN A 80 -2.18 0.82 -6.53
C ASN A 80 -1.47 -0.52 -6.78
N LYS A 81 -1.00 -0.76 -8.00
CA LYS A 81 -0.17 -1.94 -8.33
C LYS A 81 1.12 -1.96 -7.51
N ALA A 82 1.81 -0.83 -7.37
CA ALA A 82 3.01 -0.75 -6.56
C ALA A 82 2.73 -1.14 -5.10
N TYR A 83 1.64 -0.65 -4.55
CA TYR A 83 1.25 -0.88 -3.15
C TYR A 83 0.90 -2.35 -2.89
N SER A 84 0.14 -2.99 -3.79
CA SER A 84 -0.44 -4.32 -3.58
C SER A 84 0.40 -5.48 -4.13
N SER A 85 1.30 -5.24 -5.10
CA SER A 85 1.98 -6.31 -5.84
C SER A 85 2.82 -7.23 -4.95
N SER A 86 3.51 -6.69 -3.95
CA SER A 86 4.35 -7.48 -3.05
C SER A 86 3.52 -8.49 -2.26
N LEU A 87 2.40 -8.05 -1.68
CA LEU A 87 1.52 -8.92 -0.91
C LEU A 87 0.82 -9.94 -1.82
N LEU A 88 0.35 -9.54 -3.01
CA LEU A 88 -0.25 -10.47 -3.97
C LEU A 88 0.73 -11.56 -4.42
N LYS A 89 2.00 -11.23 -4.61
CA LYS A 89 3.04 -12.23 -4.92
C LYS A 89 3.28 -13.18 -3.76
N THR A 90 3.34 -12.66 -2.53
CA THR A 90 3.47 -13.50 -1.34
C THR A 90 2.28 -14.46 -1.19
N ILE A 91 1.07 -14.00 -1.46
CA ILE A 91 -0.13 -14.85 -1.48
C ILE A 91 0.01 -15.92 -2.57
N LEU A 92 0.41 -15.53 -3.79
CA LEU A 92 0.64 -16.48 -4.88
C LEU A 92 1.70 -17.53 -4.54
N GLU A 93 2.84 -17.13 -3.98
CA GLU A 93 3.93 -18.02 -3.57
C GLU A 93 3.45 -19.05 -2.52
N ASN A 94 2.63 -18.62 -1.57
CA ASN A 94 2.03 -19.52 -0.58
C ASN A 94 1.06 -20.52 -1.22
N ILE A 95 0.24 -20.08 -2.18
CA ILE A 95 -0.67 -20.95 -2.94
C ILE A 95 0.13 -21.93 -3.80
N GLN A 96 1.16 -21.45 -4.53
CA GLN A 96 2.04 -22.30 -5.36
C GLN A 96 2.71 -23.39 -4.55
N SER A 97 3.32 -23.02 -3.43
CA SER A 97 3.96 -23.99 -2.53
C SER A 97 2.97 -25.10 -2.11
N ARG A 98 1.71 -24.75 -1.96
CA ARG A 98 0.66 -25.70 -1.59
C ARG A 98 0.28 -26.62 -2.74
N VAL A 99 0.13 -26.08 -3.95
CA VAL A 99 -0.11 -26.86 -5.16
C VAL A 99 1.02 -27.86 -5.40
N ASP A 100 2.29 -27.43 -5.25
CA ASP A 100 3.46 -28.29 -5.46
C ASP A 100 3.48 -29.46 -4.45
N LEU A 101 3.23 -29.20 -3.18
CA LEU A 101 3.20 -30.23 -2.13
C LEU A 101 2.05 -31.22 -2.31
N ASP A 102 0.87 -30.76 -2.67
CA ASP A 102 -0.30 -31.60 -2.86
C ASP A 102 -0.16 -32.47 -4.12
N SER A 103 0.34 -31.90 -5.21
CA SER A 103 0.63 -32.60 -6.46
C SER A 103 1.64 -33.75 -6.28
N ASN A 104 2.57 -33.60 -5.33
CA ASN A 104 3.59 -34.62 -5.02
C ASN A 104 3.17 -35.58 -3.91
N ASN A 105 1.96 -35.47 -3.37
CA ASN A 105 1.48 -36.19 -2.18
C ASN A 105 2.37 -35.99 -0.93
N GLU A 106 3.04 -34.86 -0.83
CA GLU A 106 3.95 -34.50 0.28
C GLU A 106 3.29 -33.60 1.32
N LEU A 107 1.96 -33.51 1.32
CA LEU A 107 1.21 -32.56 2.12
C LEU A 107 1.24 -32.92 3.60
N VAL A 108 2.13 -32.31 4.35
CA VAL A 108 2.23 -32.40 5.80
C VAL A 108 2.02 -31.01 6.41
N TYR A 109 0.96 -30.86 7.23
CA TYR A 109 0.68 -29.61 7.92
C TYR A 109 1.56 -29.45 9.16
N ASN A 110 2.41 -28.42 9.17
CA ASN A 110 3.27 -28.04 10.29
C ASN A 110 3.53 -26.52 10.28
N SER A 111 4.43 -26.02 11.13
CA SER A 111 4.77 -24.58 11.19
C SER A 111 5.39 -24.02 9.91
N SER A 112 6.11 -24.87 9.16
CA SER A 112 6.71 -24.47 7.87
C SER A 112 5.74 -24.60 6.70
N ASN A 113 4.63 -25.31 6.90
CA ASN A 113 3.60 -25.59 5.91
C ASN A 113 2.21 -25.46 6.55
N PRO A 114 1.77 -24.26 6.92
CA PRO A 114 0.52 -24.05 7.65
C PRO A 114 -0.69 -24.28 6.75
N LYS A 115 -1.79 -24.76 7.33
CA LYS A 115 -3.08 -24.91 6.64
C LYS A 115 -3.75 -23.58 6.35
N MET A 116 -3.47 -22.56 7.15
CA MET A 116 -4.06 -21.23 7.06
C MET A 116 -3.00 -20.19 7.38
N ILE A 117 -2.99 -19.10 6.62
CA ILE A 117 -2.13 -17.94 6.83
C ILE A 117 -3.02 -16.71 6.99
N ILE A 118 -2.79 -15.93 8.03
CA ILE A 118 -3.55 -14.71 8.32
C ILE A 118 -2.62 -13.54 8.22
N TYR A 119 -3.01 -12.53 7.41
CA TYR A 119 -2.36 -11.23 7.32
C TYR A 119 -3.23 -10.21 8.05
N SER A 120 -2.68 -9.54 9.06
CA SER A 120 -3.36 -8.43 9.73
C SER A 120 -3.06 -7.15 8.96
N LEU A 121 -4.07 -6.51 8.42
CA LEU A 121 -3.97 -5.42 7.48
C LEU A 121 -4.86 -4.24 7.93
N HIS A 122 -4.62 -3.07 7.33
CA HIS A 122 -5.49 -1.91 7.47
C HIS A 122 -6.53 -1.88 6.34
N ASP A 123 -7.52 -1.01 6.47
CA ASP A 123 -8.55 -0.75 5.46
C ASP A 123 -7.95 -0.34 4.10
N TYR A 124 -6.90 0.48 4.10
CA TYR A 124 -6.15 0.86 2.90
C TYR A 124 -5.54 -0.36 2.18
N ASP A 125 -4.98 -1.31 2.92
CA ASP A 125 -4.39 -2.52 2.35
C ASP A 125 -5.44 -3.37 1.66
N ILE A 126 -6.58 -3.61 2.34
CA ILE A 126 -7.70 -4.39 1.80
C ILE A 126 -8.29 -3.70 0.57
N THR A 127 -8.51 -2.38 0.65
CA THR A 127 -9.03 -1.60 -0.48
C THR A 127 -8.10 -1.68 -1.68
N SER A 128 -6.80 -1.46 -1.47
CA SER A 128 -5.80 -1.53 -2.51
C SER A 128 -5.73 -2.91 -3.16
N LEU A 129 -5.75 -3.98 -2.37
CA LEU A 129 -5.77 -5.35 -2.88
C LEU A 129 -7.00 -5.61 -3.75
N ILE A 130 -8.20 -5.25 -3.28
CA ILE A 130 -9.44 -5.47 -4.02
C ILE A 130 -9.45 -4.68 -5.33
N VAL A 131 -9.10 -3.39 -5.30
CA VAL A 131 -9.02 -2.56 -6.52
C VAL A 131 -7.97 -3.12 -7.50
N THR A 132 -6.81 -3.56 -7.01
CA THR A 132 -5.78 -4.18 -7.85
C THR A 132 -6.27 -5.48 -8.49
N ILE A 133 -6.95 -6.33 -7.72
CA ILE A 133 -7.53 -7.58 -8.23
C ILE A 133 -8.61 -7.28 -9.26
N GLN A 134 -9.50 -6.34 -9.00
CA GLN A 134 -10.53 -5.94 -9.97
C GLN A 134 -9.90 -5.48 -11.30
N ASP A 135 -8.85 -4.68 -11.26
CA ASP A 135 -8.12 -4.25 -12.46
C ASP A 135 -7.41 -5.42 -13.16
N MET A 136 -6.65 -6.23 -12.41
CA MET A 136 -5.88 -7.33 -12.96
C MET A 136 -6.75 -8.41 -13.62
N PHE A 137 -7.90 -8.72 -13.01
CA PHE A 137 -8.81 -9.76 -13.45
C PHE A 137 -9.94 -9.21 -14.32
N SER A 138 -9.96 -7.90 -14.58
CA SER A 138 -11.00 -7.22 -15.35
C SER A 138 -12.40 -7.44 -14.78
N LEU A 139 -12.51 -7.42 -13.45
CA LEU A 139 -13.78 -7.52 -12.73
C LEU A 139 -14.48 -6.15 -12.68
N GLU A 140 -15.78 -6.16 -12.42
CA GLU A 140 -16.53 -4.94 -12.18
C GLU A 140 -15.99 -4.20 -10.96
N GLN A 141 -15.78 -2.89 -11.09
CA GLN A 141 -15.36 -2.04 -9.99
C GLN A 141 -16.54 -1.69 -9.09
N ILE A 142 -16.51 -2.21 -7.86
CA ILE A 142 -17.51 -1.92 -6.83
C ILE A 142 -16.90 -0.90 -5.88
N ARG A 143 -17.49 0.31 -5.78
CA ARG A 143 -17.09 1.32 -4.80
C ARG A 143 -17.54 0.89 -3.41
N PHE A 144 -16.62 0.85 -2.47
CA PHE A 144 -16.90 0.45 -1.10
C PHE A 144 -15.90 1.08 -0.13
N TYR A 145 -16.21 0.99 1.14
CA TYR A 145 -15.30 1.22 2.25
C TYR A 145 -15.30 -0.03 3.13
N PRO A 146 -14.14 -0.64 3.42
CA PRO A 146 -14.09 -1.81 4.30
C PRO A 146 -14.56 -1.42 5.71
N SER A 147 -15.59 -2.11 6.20
CA SER A 147 -16.01 -1.96 7.59
C SER A 147 -15.01 -2.62 8.53
N TYR A 148 -15.12 -2.34 9.83
CA TYR A 148 -14.33 -3.06 10.84
C TYR A 148 -14.52 -4.57 10.69
N SER A 149 -13.43 -5.32 10.87
CA SER A 149 -13.38 -6.76 10.71
C SER A 149 -13.65 -7.27 9.29
N SER A 150 -13.55 -6.42 8.27
CA SER A 150 -13.60 -6.89 6.88
C SER A 150 -12.46 -7.84 6.57
N SER A 151 -12.75 -8.85 5.77
CA SER A 151 -11.78 -9.87 5.37
C SER A 151 -11.78 -10.09 3.86
N LEU A 152 -10.59 -10.30 3.30
CA LEU A 152 -10.40 -10.81 1.95
C LEU A 152 -9.74 -12.19 2.08
N THR A 153 -10.47 -13.23 1.73
CA THR A 153 -10.04 -14.63 1.89
C THR A 153 -9.74 -15.24 0.52
N PHE A 154 -8.63 -15.97 0.42
CA PHE A 154 -8.31 -16.81 -0.72
C PHE A 154 -8.31 -18.26 -0.25
N GLU A 155 -9.04 -19.11 -0.93
CA GLU A 155 -9.09 -20.55 -0.70
C GLU A 155 -8.54 -21.29 -1.91
N LEU A 156 -7.64 -22.24 -1.67
CA LEU A 156 -7.19 -23.19 -2.68
C LEU A 156 -8.00 -24.49 -2.52
N HIS A 157 -8.72 -24.86 -3.55
CA HIS A 157 -9.45 -26.11 -3.66
C HIS A 157 -8.72 -27.07 -4.59
N ASN A 158 -8.66 -28.35 -4.23
CA ASN A 158 -8.17 -29.42 -5.06
C ASN A 158 -9.30 -30.45 -5.27
N ASP A 159 -9.68 -30.65 -6.51
CA ASP A 159 -10.66 -31.64 -6.94
C ASP A 159 -10.01 -32.52 -8.01
N ASP A 160 -9.60 -33.70 -7.61
CA ASP A 160 -8.86 -34.68 -8.45
C ASP A 160 -7.65 -34.07 -9.20
N ASN A 161 -6.81 -33.32 -8.51
CA ASN A 161 -5.65 -32.56 -9.03
C ASN A 161 -6.02 -31.39 -9.96
N ILE A 162 -7.26 -30.97 -9.98
CA ILE A 162 -7.70 -29.71 -10.60
C ILE A 162 -7.75 -28.66 -9.50
N PHE A 163 -6.77 -27.74 -9.54
CA PHE A 163 -6.68 -26.69 -8.54
C PHE A 163 -7.48 -25.46 -8.94
N THR A 164 -8.28 -24.95 -8.00
CA THR A 164 -9.10 -23.74 -8.18
C THR A 164 -8.85 -22.77 -7.03
N VAL A 165 -8.71 -21.49 -7.34
CA VAL A 165 -8.62 -20.41 -6.35
C VAL A 165 -9.97 -19.71 -6.28
N LYS A 166 -10.53 -19.68 -5.08
CA LYS A 166 -11.74 -18.90 -4.75
C LYS A 166 -11.37 -17.75 -3.85
N ALA A 167 -11.85 -16.56 -4.18
CA ALA A 167 -11.70 -15.41 -3.31
C ALA A 167 -13.05 -14.93 -2.81
N TYR A 168 -13.05 -14.47 -1.55
CA TYR A 168 -14.24 -13.95 -0.89
C TYR A 168 -13.90 -12.59 -0.27
N PHE A 169 -14.79 -11.62 -0.46
CA PHE A 169 -14.77 -10.40 0.33
C PHE A 169 -15.89 -10.47 1.36
N ASN A 170 -15.54 -10.54 2.62
CA ASN A 170 -16.42 -10.94 3.70
C ASN A 170 -17.03 -12.32 3.34
N ASP A 171 -18.36 -12.44 3.35
CA ASP A 171 -19.06 -13.69 3.03
C ASP A 171 -19.47 -13.81 1.56
N ASN A 172 -19.10 -12.84 0.71
CA ASN A 172 -19.51 -12.83 -0.69
C ASN A 172 -18.38 -13.33 -1.59
N THR A 173 -18.71 -14.23 -2.52
CA THR A 173 -17.78 -14.69 -3.54
C THR A 173 -17.34 -13.50 -4.39
N PHE A 174 -16.02 -13.28 -4.44
CA PHE A 174 -15.41 -12.21 -5.22
C PHE A 174 -15.02 -12.70 -6.62
N PHE A 175 -14.37 -13.86 -6.69
CA PHE A 175 -14.14 -14.60 -7.92
C PHE A 175 -13.83 -16.08 -7.63
N GLU A 176 -13.92 -16.91 -8.69
CA GLU A 176 -13.50 -18.29 -8.72
C GLU A 176 -12.85 -18.59 -10.06
N ILE A 177 -11.59 -19.04 -10.09
CA ILE A 177 -10.84 -19.34 -11.31
C ILE A 177 -9.84 -20.49 -11.09
N GLY A 178 -9.44 -21.14 -12.18
CA GLY A 178 -8.37 -22.14 -12.14
C GLY A 178 -7.05 -21.54 -11.65
N TYR A 179 -6.30 -22.32 -10.88
CA TYR A 179 -5.01 -21.89 -10.32
C TYR A 179 -4.02 -21.40 -11.39
N GLU A 180 -3.92 -22.11 -12.53
CA GLU A 180 -3.00 -21.71 -13.61
C GLU A 180 -3.34 -20.30 -14.15
N GLN A 181 -4.61 -19.99 -14.30
CA GLN A 181 -5.06 -18.67 -14.73
C GLN A 181 -4.74 -17.61 -13.65
N PHE A 182 -4.99 -17.92 -12.38
CA PHE A 182 -4.64 -17.05 -11.24
C PHE A 182 -3.14 -16.73 -11.25
N ASN A 183 -2.30 -17.77 -11.33
CA ASN A 183 -0.85 -17.65 -11.39
C ASN A 183 -0.40 -16.78 -12.58
N GLN A 184 -0.91 -17.06 -13.77
CA GLN A 184 -0.56 -16.29 -14.96
C GLN A 184 -0.90 -14.80 -14.82
N ILE A 185 -2.10 -14.48 -14.32
CA ILE A 185 -2.54 -13.09 -14.17
C ILE A 185 -1.65 -12.35 -13.16
N ILE A 186 -1.45 -12.90 -11.97
CA ILE A 186 -0.62 -12.24 -10.93
C ILE A 186 0.82 -12.12 -11.40
N SER A 187 1.42 -13.21 -11.94
CA SER A 187 2.82 -13.20 -12.38
C SER A 187 3.09 -12.21 -13.52
N SER A 188 2.13 -12.02 -14.42
CA SER A 188 2.29 -11.12 -15.57
C SER A 188 1.97 -9.65 -15.25
N LYS A 189 1.04 -9.39 -14.33
CA LYS A 189 0.51 -8.03 -14.08
C LYS A 189 1.06 -7.39 -12.79
N ALA A 190 1.43 -8.17 -11.78
CA ALA A 190 1.99 -7.64 -10.53
C ALA A 190 3.43 -7.15 -10.72
N TYR A 191 3.73 -5.99 -10.14
CA TYR A 191 5.07 -5.40 -10.25
C TYR A 191 6.15 -6.26 -9.59
N SER A 192 7.27 -6.38 -10.30
CA SER A 192 8.51 -6.90 -9.70
C SER A 192 9.12 -5.86 -8.75
N GLN A 193 10.01 -6.29 -7.85
CA GLN A 193 10.75 -5.38 -6.97
C GLN A 193 11.49 -4.30 -7.77
N LYS A 194 12.03 -4.65 -8.94
CA LYS A 194 12.71 -3.69 -9.82
C LYS A 194 11.75 -2.61 -10.34
N GLN A 195 10.55 -2.99 -10.77
CA GLN A 195 9.54 -2.02 -11.23
C GLN A 195 9.07 -1.12 -10.09
N TYR A 196 8.85 -1.70 -8.90
CA TYR A 196 8.53 -0.95 -7.68
C TYR A 196 9.62 0.08 -7.36
N ASN A 197 10.89 -0.32 -7.34
CA ASN A 197 12.01 0.57 -7.05
C ASN A 197 12.10 1.73 -8.06
N ILE A 198 11.90 1.44 -9.35
CA ILE A 198 11.87 2.48 -10.39
C ILE A 198 10.73 3.48 -10.16
N LEU A 199 9.53 2.98 -9.90
CA LEU A 199 8.35 3.83 -9.68
C LEU A 199 8.50 4.72 -8.44
N CYS A 200 8.99 4.14 -7.35
CA CYS A 200 9.18 4.84 -6.08
C CYS A 200 10.51 5.62 -6.00
N GLN A 201 11.29 5.65 -7.08
CA GLN A 201 12.61 6.28 -7.13
C GLN A 201 13.55 5.80 -6.00
N ILE A 202 13.38 4.55 -5.58
CA ILE A 202 14.24 3.93 -4.58
C ILE A 202 15.54 3.55 -5.27
N ASP A 203 16.63 4.15 -4.80
CA ASP A 203 17.97 3.75 -5.24
C ASP A 203 18.22 2.30 -4.77
N ASP A 204 18.40 1.39 -5.73
CA ASP A 204 18.66 -0.03 -5.48
C ASP A 204 20.08 -0.31 -4.97
N GLY A 205 20.77 0.73 -4.51
CA GLY A 205 22.17 0.65 -4.10
C GLY A 205 23.12 0.54 -5.30
N SER A 206 22.62 0.75 -6.51
CA SER A 206 23.48 0.92 -7.69
C SER A 206 24.42 2.09 -7.39
N ILE A 207 25.71 1.84 -7.47
CA ILE A 207 26.77 2.82 -7.23
C ILE A 207 26.38 4.06 -7.99
N ASN A 208 26.18 5.16 -7.27
CA ASN A 208 25.96 6.45 -7.88
C ASN A 208 27.23 6.77 -8.72
N TYR A 209 27.17 6.42 -10.00
CA TYR A 209 28.31 6.56 -10.92
C TYR A 209 28.86 7.98 -10.88
N PHE A 210 28.00 8.98 -10.65
CA PHE A 210 28.43 10.36 -10.49
C PHE A 210 29.31 10.54 -9.23
N ALA A 211 28.91 10.00 -8.09
CA ALA A 211 29.70 10.04 -6.87
C ALA A 211 31.00 9.23 -7.01
N PHE A 212 30.94 8.07 -7.67
CA PHE A 212 32.11 7.27 -7.96
C PHE A 212 33.10 8.01 -8.88
N PHE A 213 32.64 8.58 -9.98
CA PHE A 213 33.49 9.38 -10.88
C PHE A 213 34.03 10.61 -10.19
N THR A 214 33.24 11.33 -9.39
CA THR A 214 33.72 12.48 -8.63
C THR A 214 34.82 12.10 -7.65
N PHE A 215 34.70 10.96 -6.97
CA PHE A 215 35.72 10.43 -6.07
C PHE A 215 37.00 10.06 -6.83
N VAL A 216 36.89 9.37 -7.96
CA VAL A 216 38.04 8.97 -8.81
C VAL A 216 38.76 10.21 -9.36
N PHE A 217 38.02 11.20 -9.91
CA PHE A 217 38.62 12.44 -10.40
C PHE A 217 39.24 13.27 -9.28
N GLY A 218 38.68 13.26 -8.08
CA GLY A 218 39.24 13.88 -6.90
C GLY A 218 40.61 13.28 -6.54
N ILE A 219 40.75 11.96 -6.57
CA ILE A 219 42.02 11.28 -6.31
C ILE A 219 43.06 11.64 -7.39
N ILE A 220 42.68 11.63 -8.67
CA ILE A 220 43.57 12.00 -9.77
C ILE A 220 44.10 13.42 -9.59
N ALA A 221 43.22 14.39 -9.32
CA ALA A 221 43.61 15.78 -9.08
C ALA A 221 44.57 15.96 -7.91
N VAL A 222 44.40 15.23 -6.82
CA VAL A 222 45.33 15.23 -5.69
C VAL A 222 46.69 14.67 -6.06
N LEU A 223 46.73 13.58 -6.84
CA LEU A 223 47.97 12.97 -7.31
C LEU A 223 48.72 13.92 -8.27
N GLU A 224 48.03 14.54 -9.20
CA GLU A 224 48.64 15.53 -10.13
C GLU A 224 49.20 16.72 -9.37
N PHE A 225 48.46 17.26 -8.39
CA PHE A 225 48.92 18.33 -7.52
C PHE A 225 50.21 17.94 -6.78
N PHE A 226 50.26 16.70 -6.25
CA PHE A 226 51.44 16.18 -5.56
C PHE A 226 52.66 16.04 -6.49
N PHE A 227 52.45 15.58 -7.74
CA PHE A 227 53.52 15.49 -8.76
C PHE A 227 54.04 16.85 -9.17
N ILE A 228 53.17 17.83 -9.39
CA ILE A 228 53.56 19.21 -9.72
C ILE A 228 54.34 19.83 -8.55
N TYR A 229 53.84 19.68 -7.31
CA TYR A 229 54.52 20.17 -6.12
C TYR A 229 55.93 19.59 -5.98
N ARG A 230 56.07 18.26 -6.17
CA ARG A 230 57.37 17.57 -6.11
C ARG A 230 58.32 18.04 -7.19
N LYS A 231 57.83 18.28 -8.40
CA LYS A 231 58.60 18.81 -9.52
C LYS A 231 59.12 20.23 -9.23
N LEU A 232 58.26 21.09 -8.73
CA LEU A 232 58.62 22.47 -8.35
C LEU A 232 59.64 22.51 -7.20
N ARG A 233 59.52 21.64 -6.22
CA ARG A 233 60.47 21.54 -5.10
C ARG A 233 61.87 21.10 -5.59
N ARG A 234 61.95 20.13 -6.53
CA ARG A 234 63.21 19.65 -7.09
C ARG A 234 63.88 20.71 -7.99
N SER A 235 63.13 21.58 -8.62
CA SER A 235 63.69 22.65 -9.44
C SER A 235 64.34 23.77 -8.62
N LYS A 236 63.85 24.00 -7.39
CA LYS A 236 64.44 24.98 -6.46
C LYS A 236 65.75 24.49 -5.84
N THR A 237 65.93 23.17 -5.59
CA THR A 237 67.15 22.59 -5.01
C THR A 237 68.32 22.49 -6.00
N LYS A 238 68.11 22.68 -7.32
CA LYS A 238 69.20 22.72 -8.33
C LYS A 238 69.76 24.10 -8.60
N ARG A 239 69.31 25.17 -7.90
CA ARG A 239 69.75 26.55 -8.12
C ARG A 239 70.69 27.07 -6.99
N TYR A 240 71.24 26.17 -6.16
CA TYR A 240 72.29 26.49 -5.21
C TYR A 240 73.55 25.63 -5.43
#